data_d37377ce68cbaedd81d863100634c006
#
_entry.id   d37377ce68cbaedd81d863100634c006
#
_cell.length_a   1.000
_cell.length_b   1.000
_cell.length_c   1.000
_cell.angle_alpha   90.00
_cell.angle_beta   90.00
_cell.angle_gamma   90.00
#
_symmetry.space_group_name_H-M   'P 1'
#
loop_
_entity.id
_entity.type
_entity.pdbx_description
1 polymer ?
#
loop_
_entity_poly.entity_id
_entity_poly.type
_entity_poly.pdbx_seq_one_letter_code
_entity_poly.pdbx_strand_id
1 'polypeptide(L)'
;MDEVEFIIRLLQDNWSNASTITAGKKDVKQANGNAWTYTPTPMFIDIRSLEPGKGKRVDLDEKAVVIVYEDSASVSHPTIDRAVRNEEYSFTLHLRVLHRRDYTELTYSRRLLQVLYQMARHILEKNGLRPKVYDSNNNLEASAELIQITGRSEANDRGKRLLGYKLSVSMKRFGRTI
;
A
#
# COMPACT_ATOMS: atom_id res chain seq x y z
N MET A 1 15.04 9.81 -2.61
CA MET A 1 13.95 8.81 -2.39
C MET A 1 13.34 8.49 -3.73
N ASP A 2 13.30 7.24 -4.11
CA ASP A 2 12.61 6.81 -5.32
C ASP A 2 11.09 6.69 -5.08
N GLU A 3 10.35 6.43 -6.15
CA GLU A 3 8.89 6.46 -6.16
C GLU A 3 8.27 5.31 -5.40
N VAL A 4 8.88 4.12 -5.45
CA VAL A 4 8.43 2.95 -4.68
C VAL A 4 8.67 3.17 -3.19
N GLU A 5 9.84 3.66 -2.83
CA GLU A 5 10.17 4.03 -1.46
C GLU A 5 9.24 5.11 -0.92
N PHE A 6 8.88 6.09 -1.76
CA PHE A 6 7.92 7.12 -1.40
C PHE A 6 6.55 6.54 -0.99
N ILE A 7 6.00 5.61 -1.79
CA ILE A 7 4.73 4.95 -1.46
C ILE A 7 4.84 4.12 -0.18
N ILE A 8 5.95 3.38 -0.01
CA ILE A 8 6.19 2.57 1.19
C ILE A 8 6.24 3.47 2.44
N ARG A 9 7.03 4.55 2.40
CA ARG A 9 7.16 5.49 3.51
C ARG A 9 5.84 6.18 3.84
N LEU A 10 5.10 6.62 2.83
CA LEU A 10 3.79 7.22 3.02
C LEU A 10 2.82 6.28 3.77
N LEU A 11 2.84 4.99 3.44
CA LEU A 11 2.04 3.99 4.13
C LEU A 11 2.55 3.75 5.56
N GLN A 12 3.85 3.58 5.76
CA GLN A 12 4.47 3.32 7.06
C GLN A 12 4.22 4.45 8.06
N ASP A 13 4.48 5.69 7.65
CA ASP A 13 4.39 6.87 8.51
C ASP A 13 2.93 7.16 8.96
N ASN A 14 1.96 6.74 8.14
CA ASN A 14 0.54 6.96 8.43
C ASN A 14 -0.19 5.72 8.94
N TRP A 15 0.48 4.55 9.05
CA TRP A 15 -0.19 3.29 9.33
C TRP A 15 -0.84 3.25 10.72
N SER A 16 -0.15 3.71 11.75
CA SER A 16 -0.66 3.76 13.12
C SER A 16 -1.91 4.64 13.25
N ASN A 17 -1.96 5.74 12.50
CA ASN A 17 -3.07 6.69 12.52
C ASN A 17 -4.32 6.16 11.81
N ALA A 18 -4.17 5.22 10.89
CA ALA A 18 -5.27 4.60 10.17
C ALA A 18 -6.07 3.60 11.03
N SER A 19 -5.53 3.15 12.15
CA SER A 19 -6.17 2.19 13.06
C SER A 19 -7.51 2.68 13.62
N THR A 20 -7.64 3.97 13.89
CA THR A 20 -8.86 4.57 14.44
C THR A 20 -10.04 4.53 13.46
N ILE A 21 -9.77 4.31 12.18
CA ILE A 21 -10.76 4.36 11.11
C ILE A 21 -11.45 3.02 10.90
N THR A 22 -10.71 1.94 11.10
CA THR A 22 -11.27 0.59 10.99
C THR A 22 -12.20 0.26 12.15
N ALA A 23 -11.99 0.85 13.31
CA ALA A 23 -12.81 0.62 14.51
C ALA A 23 -14.27 1.10 14.36
N GLY A 24 -14.52 2.10 13.52
CA GLY A 24 -15.86 2.68 13.33
C GLY A 24 -16.61 2.21 12.08
N LYS A 25 -15.98 1.46 11.17
CA LYS A 25 -16.62 1.07 9.90
C LYS A 25 -17.46 -0.19 10.05
N LYS A 26 -18.73 -0.10 9.62
CA LYS A 26 -19.70 -1.20 9.64
C LYS A 26 -19.25 -2.43 8.83
N ASP A 27 -18.35 -2.24 7.86
CA ASP A 27 -17.94 -3.27 6.92
C ASP A 27 -16.90 -4.25 7.49
N VAL A 28 -16.27 -3.90 8.62
CA VAL A 28 -15.25 -4.72 9.28
C VAL A 28 -15.69 -4.99 10.71
N LYS A 29 -16.59 -5.95 10.87
CA LYS A 29 -17.09 -6.39 12.18
C LYS A 29 -16.59 -7.78 12.55
N GLN A 30 -16.38 -8.01 13.83
CA GLN A 30 -16.17 -9.35 14.36
C GLN A 30 -17.45 -10.22 14.21
N ALA A 31 -17.34 -11.54 14.40
CA ALA A 31 -18.47 -12.45 14.33
C ALA A 31 -19.57 -12.12 15.33
N ASN A 32 -19.20 -11.54 16.50
CA ASN A 32 -20.13 -11.06 17.53
C ASN A 32 -20.79 -9.71 17.22
N GLY A 33 -20.55 -9.13 16.04
CA GLY A 33 -21.08 -7.83 15.64
C GLY A 33 -20.28 -6.62 16.10
N ASN A 34 -19.25 -6.78 16.95
CA ASN A 34 -18.41 -5.69 17.41
C ASN A 34 -17.47 -5.20 16.31
N ALA A 35 -17.06 -3.93 16.39
CA ALA A 35 -16.07 -3.39 15.50
C ALA A 35 -14.73 -4.12 15.67
N TRP A 36 -13.98 -4.26 14.56
CA TRP A 36 -12.65 -4.85 14.59
C TRP A 36 -11.68 -3.90 15.29
N THR A 37 -11.09 -4.35 16.39
CA THR A 37 -10.14 -3.54 17.18
C THR A 37 -8.67 -3.85 16.89
N TYR A 38 -8.39 -4.92 16.15
CA TYR A 38 -7.04 -5.31 15.82
C TYR A 38 -6.45 -4.46 14.69
N THR A 39 -5.27 -3.90 14.93
CA THR A 39 -4.51 -3.17 13.94
C THR A 39 -3.41 -4.07 13.38
N PRO A 40 -3.49 -4.54 12.14
CA PRO A 40 -2.42 -5.32 11.55
C PRO A 40 -1.17 -4.44 11.41
N THR A 41 -0.01 -5.02 11.75
CA THR A 41 1.29 -4.40 11.50
C THR A 41 1.93 -5.15 10.33
N PRO A 42 1.70 -4.74 9.08
CA PRO A 42 2.21 -5.45 7.92
C PRO A 42 3.72 -5.22 7.77
N MET A 43 4.37 -6.15 7.10
CA MET A 43 5.66 -5.92 6.51
C MET A 43 5.49 -5.20 5.17
N PHE A 44 6.18 -4.09 4.98
CA PHE A 44 6.21 -3.36 3.70
C PHE A 44 7.46 -3.78 2.93
N ILE A 45 7.28 -4.18 1.68
CA ILE A 45 8.35 -4.74 0.85
C ILE A 45 8.36 -4.04 -0.50
N ASP A 46 9.52 -3.53 -0.87
CA ASP A 46 9.85 -3.22 -2.25
C ASP A 46 10.15 -4.52 -2.98
N ILE A 47 9.41 -4.79 -4.08
CA ILE A 47 9.62 -6.01 -4.87
C ILE A 47 11.06 -6.13 -5.38
N ARG A 48 11.71 -5.02 -5.67
CA ARG A 48 13.08 -4.99 -6.17
C ARG A 48 14.10 -5.49 -5.14
N SER A 49 13.76 -5.42 -3.85
CA SER A 49 14.58 -5.98 -2.76
C SER A 49 14.52 -7.51 -2.68
N LEU A 50 13.56 -8.13 -3.39
CA LEU A 50 13.43 -9.57 -3.49
C LEU A 50 14.29 -10.06 -4.65
N GLU A 51 15.58 -10.35 -4.38
CA GLU A 51 16.49 -10.87 -5.40
C GLU A 51 15.98 -12.20 -5.98
N PRO A 52 15.85 -12.32 -7.31
CA PRO A 52 15.50 -13.59 -7.94
C PRO A 52 16.55 -14.67 -7.57
N GLY A 53 16.11 -15.77 -7.01
CA GLY A 53 16.96 -16.94 -6.72
C GLY A 53 17.62 -16.97 -5.33
N LYS A 54 17.63 -15.89 -4.56
CA LYS A 54 18.17 -15.89 -3.18
C LYS A 54 17.14 -16.07 -2.09
N GLY A 55 15.94 -16.54 -2.45
CA GLY A 55 14.97 -17.13 -1.52
C GLY A 55 14.81 -16.42 -0.16
N LYS A 56 14.80 -15.09 -0.10
CA LYS A 56 14.21 -14.41 1.05
C LYS A 56 12.72 -14.77 1.02
N ARG A 57 12.41 -15.90 1.60
CA ARG A 57 11.02 -16.24 1.95
C ARG A 57 10.54 -15.12 2.84
N VAL A 58 9.60 -14.36 2.34
CA VAL A 58 8.83 -13.48 3.19
C VAL A 58 8.12 -14.40 4.15
N ASP A 59 8.57 -14.41 5.41
CA ASP A 59 7.94 -15.20 6.44
C ASP A 59 6.57 -14.57 6.73
N LEU A 60 5.55 -15.18 6.13
CA LEU A 60 4.17 -14.76 6.28
C LEU A 60 3.51 -15.36 7.52
N ASP A 61 4.25 -16.17 8.30
CA ASP A 61 3.66 -17.00 9.35
C ASP A 61 2.93 -16.21 10.43
N GLU A 62 3.21 -14.92 10.59
CA GLU A 62 2.53 -14.11 11.59
C GLU A 62 2.14 -12.70 11.10
N LYS A 63 2.52 -12.31 9.90
CA LYS A 63 2.38 -10.92 9.46
C LYS A 63 1.65 -10.79 8.14
N ALA A 64 0.77 -9.80 8.09
CA ALA A 64 0.30 -9.30 6.81
C ALA A 64 1.47 -8.65 6.03
N VAL A 65 1.42 -8.69 4.72
CA VAL A 65 2.46 -8.13 3.85
C VAL A 65 1.84 -7.19 2.83
N VAL A 66 2.48 -6.05 2.63
CA VAL A 66 2.21 -5.11 1.55
C VAL A 66 3.43 -5.05 0.66
N ILE A 67 3.32 -5.57 -0.56
CA ILE A 67 4.39 -5.55 -1.55
C ILE A 67 4.06 -4.45 -2.56
N VAL A 68 5.01 -3.57 -2.82
CA VAL A 68 4.86 -2.48 -3.78
C VAL A 68 5.65 -2.78 -5.03
N TYR A 69 4.99 -2.67 -6.19
CA TYR A 69 5.55 -2.84 -7.53
C TYR A 69 5.36 -1.54 -8.29
N GLU A 70 6.40 -1.08 -8.98
CA GLU A 70 6.24 -0.09 -10.02
C GLU A 70 5.95 -0.81 -11.35
N ASP A 71 4.79 -0.51 -11.94
CA ASP A 71 4.36 -1.16 -13.19
C ASP A 71 4.85 -0.38 -14.40
N SER A 72 4.79 0.95 -14.34
CA SER A 72 5.23 1.84 -15.43
C SER A 72 5.51 3.25 -14.94
N ALA A 73 6.35 3.95 -15.67
CA ALA A 73 6.60 5.36 -15.53
C ALA A 73 6.51 6.05 -16.90
N SER A 74 5.93 7.22 -16.94
CA SER A 74 5.88 8.07 -18.14
C SER A 74 6.26 9.50 -17.81
N VAL A 75 6.89 10.16 -18.77
CA VAL A 75 7.32 11.55 -18.65
C VAL A 75 6.77 12.33 -19.83
N SER A 76 6.12 13.45 -19.56
CA SER A 76 5.65 14.39 -20.60
C SER A 76 6.09 15.81 -20.28
N HIS A 77 6.27 16.60 -21.33
CA HIS A 77 6.59 18.02 -21.23
C HIS A 77 5.44 18.82 -21.84
N PRO A 78 4.52 19.33 -21.00
CA PRO A 78 3.32 20.04 -21.51
C PRO A 78 3.62 21.42 -22.06
N THR A 79 4.84 21.96 -21.82
CA THR A 79 5.25 23.28 -22.32
C THR A 79 6.26 23.16 -23.46
N ILE A 80 6.21 24.10 -24.43
CA ILE A 80 7.09 24.11 -25.60
C ILE A 80 8.56 24.29 -25.18
N ASP A 81 8.80 25.06 -24.15
CA ASP A 81 10.14 25.31 -23.57
C ASP A 81 10.65 24.16 -22.70
N ARG A 82 9.83 23.11 -22.51
CA ARG A 82 10.12 21.99 -21.63
C ARG A 82 10.43 22.38 -20.18
N ALA A 83 10.06 23.56 -19.75
CA ALA A 83 10.32 24.04 -18.40
C ALA A 83 9.50 23.29 -17.33
N VAL A 84 8.39 22.67 -17.73
CA VAL A 84 7.55 21.85 -16.85
C VAL A 84 7.63 20.39 -17.27
N ARG A 85 7.92 19.53 -16.32
CA ARG A 85 7.96 18.09 -16.48
C ARG A 85 6.83 17.46 -15.70
N ASN A 86 5.96 16.73 -16.37
CA ASN A 86 4.95 15.90 -15.75
C ASN A 86 5.45 14.45 -15.73
N GLU A 87 5.46 13.87 -14.56
CA GLU A 87 5.79 12.47 -14.35
C GLU A 87 4.55 11.75 -13.84
N GLU A 88 4.22 10.64 -14.46
CA GLU A 88 3.13 9.78 -14.04
C GLU A 88 3.66 8.36 -13.86
N TYR A 89 3.39 7.82 -12.67
CA TYR A 89 3.82 6.49 -12.25
C TYR A 89 2.60 5.64 -11.95
N SER A 90 2.67 4.37 -12.34
CA SER A 90 1.67 3.38 -12.00
C SER A 90 2.28 2.32 -11.09
N PHE A 91 1.57 1.98 -10.02
CA PHE A 91 2.00 0.97 -9.05
C PHE A 91 0.91 -0.06 -8.84
N THR A 92 1.33 -1.27 -8.52
CA THR A 92 0.49 -2.30 -7.91
C THR A 92 0.92 -2.54 -6.47
N LEU A 93 0.01 -2.36 -5.53
CA LEU A 93 0.18 -2.76 -4.14
C LEU A 93 -0.47 -4.13 -3.94
N HIS A 94 0.34 -5.13 -3.60
CA HIS A 94 -0.13 -6.47 -3.31
C HIS A 94 -0.29 -6.64 -1.80
N LEU A 95 -1.52 -6.61 -1.33
CA LEU A 95 -1.88 -6.87 0.06
C LEU A 95 -2.06 -8.38 0.22
N ARG A 96 -1.31 -9.01 1.11
CA ARG A 96 -1.34 -10.46 1.31
C ARG A 96 -1.48 -10.83 2.77
N VAL A 97 -2.24 -11.88 3.02
CA VAL A 97 -2.43 -12.51 4.32
C VAL A 97 -2.35 -14.02 4.15
N LEU A 98 -1.58 -14.70 4.97
CA LEU A 98 -1.56 -16.15 5.01
C LEU A 98 -2.81 -16.68 5.71
N HIS A 99 -3.46 -17.64 5.08
CA HIS A 99 -4.54 -18.39 5.73
C HIS A 99 -3.94 -19.52 6.57
N ARG A 100 -3.92 -19.36 7.89
CA ARG A 100 -3.39 -20.37 8.82
C ARG A 100 -4.44 -21.47 9.06
N ARG A 101 -3.97 -22.70 9.23
CA ARG A 101 -4.83 -23.83 9.57
C ARG A 101 -5.49 -23.70 10.95
N ASP A 102 -4.78 -23.01 11.87
CA ASP A 102 -5.19 -22.80 13.25
C ASP A 102 -6.33 -21.79 13.38
N TYR A 103 -6.60 -21.02 12.34
CA TYR A 103 -7.78 -20.19 12.27
C TYR A 103 -8.95 -21.08 11.86
N THR A 104 -9.74 -21.50 12.83
CA THR A 104 -10.94 -22.32 12.65
C THR A 104 -11.96 -21.67 11.71
N GLU A 105 -11.76 -20.40 11.35
CA GLU A 105 -12.63 -19.67 10.46
C GLU A 105 -11.83 -19.00 9.32
N LEU A 106 -12.13 -19.39 8.08
CA LEU A 106 -11.75 -18.63 6.87
C LEU A 106 -12.11 -17.14 7.00
N THR A 107 -13.11 -16.84 7.80
CA THR A 107 -13.58 -15.52 8.18
C THR A 107 -12.49 -14.64 8.78
N TYR A 108 -11.59 -15.19 9.62
CA TYR A 108 -10.55 -14.38 10.27
C TYR A 108 -9.55 -13.81 9.26
N SER A 109 -8.99 -14.66 8.41
CA SER A 109 -8.02 -14.21 7.40
C SER A 109 -8.63 -13.24 6.38
N ARG A 110 -9.89 -13.46 6.01
CA ARG A 110 -10.63 -12.52 5.15
C ARG A 110 -10.84 -11.16 5.82
N ARG A 111 -11.17 -11.16 7.10
CA ARG A 111 -11.34 -9.91 7.87
C ARG A 111 -10.02 -9.17 8.03
N LEU A 112 -8.95 -9.90 8.35
CA LEU A 112 -7.62 -9.31 8.43
C LEU A 112 -7.23 -8.65 7.10
N LEU A 113 -7.48 -9.33 5.97
CA LEU A 113 -7.25 -8.76 4.65
C LEU A 113 -8.13 -7.53 4.37
N GLN A 114 -9.40 -7.55 4.80
CA GLN A 114 -10.28 -6.39 4.67
C GLN A 114 -9.78 -5.19 5.49
N VAL A 115 -9.33 -5.42 6.73
CA VAL A 115 -8.75 -4.36 7.58
C VAL A 115 -7.49 -3.79 6.91
N LEU A 116 -6.59 -4.67 6.44
CA LEU A 116 -5.38 -4.27 5.73
C LEU A 116 -5.70 -3.38 4.50
N TYR A 117 -6.69 -3.80 3.72
CA TYR A 117 -7.17 -3.03 2.57
C TYR A 117 -7.77 -1.68 2.98
N GLN A 118 -8.63 -1.65 3.98
CA GLN A 118 -9.27 -0.42 4.43
C GLN A 118 -8.24 0.59 4.95
N MET A 119 -7.21 0.13 5.66
CA MET A 119 -6.13 0.99 6.15
C MET A 119 -5.31 1.56 5.00
N ALA A 120 -4.83 0.71 4.08
CA ALA A 120 -4.06 1.15 2.92
C ALA A 120 -4.86 2.14 2.06
N ARG A 121 -6.11 1.80 1.76
CA ARG A 121 -7.03 2.67 1.03
C ARG A 121 -7.19 4.03 1.71
N HIS A 122 -7.47 4.02 3.01
CA HIS A 122 -7.68 5.27 3.74
C HIS A 122 -6.45 6.17 3.72
N ILE A 123 -5.26 5.59 3.92
CA ILE A 123 -4.01 6.36 3.89
C ILE A 123 -3.82 7.01 2.52
N LEU A 124 -4.00 6.23 1.44
CA LEU A 124 -3.83 6.73 0.09
C LEU A 124 -4.89 7.78 -0.29
N GLU A 125 -6.15 7.59 0.12
CA GLU A 125 -7.22 8.56 -0.13
C GLU A 125 -7.04 9.85 0.69
N LYS A 126 -6.69 9.74 1.98
CA LYS A 126 -6.49 10.89 2.86
C LYS A 126 -5.29 11.73 2.43
N ASN A 127 -4.23 11.08 1.99
CA ASN A 127 -3.01 11.73 1.52
C ASN A 127 -2.95 11.81 -0.01
N GLY A 128 -4.07 11.66 -0.70
CA GLY A 128 -4.10 11.62 -2.17
C GLY A 128 -3.72 12.93 -2.84
N LEU A 129 -3.97 14.07 -2.19
CA LEU A 129 -3.64 15.38 -2.70
C LEU A 129 -2.41 15.93 -2.00
N ARG A 130 -1.37 16.24 -2.77
CA ARG A 130 -0.08 16.79 -2.32
C ARG A 130 0.54 16.01 -1.16
N PRO A 131 0.68 14.68 -1.29
CA PRO A 131 1.30 13.86 -0.25
C PRO A 131 2.76 14.26 -0.04
N LYS A 132 3.19 14.22 1.21
CA LYS A 132 4.54 14.59 1.63
C LYS A 132 5.12 13.50 2.53
N VAL A 133 6.41 13.26 2.37
CA VAL A 133 7.20 12.38 3.24
C VAL A 133 8.33 13.21 3.83
N TYR A 134 8.59 13.02 5.11
CA TYR A 134 9.59 13.77 5.86
C TYR A 134 10.68 12.83 6.38
N ASP A 135 11.89 13.34 6.52
CA ASP A 135 12.99 12.64 7.16
C ASP A 135 12.84 12.57 8.69
N SER A 136 13.76 11.89 9.37
CA SER A 136 13.79 11.79 10.83
C SER A 136 13.96 13.14 11.55
N ASN A 137 14.44 14.16 10.84
CA ASN A 137 14.63 15.52 11.33
C ASN A 137 13.46 16.44 10.97
N ASN A 138 12.36 15.87 10.46
CA ASN A 138 11.17 16.60 10.01
C ASN A 138 11.41 17.55 8.82
N ASN A 139 12.46 17.32 8.03
CA ASN A 139 12.65 18.02 6.76
C ASN A 139 11.88 17.31 5.65
N LEU A 140 11.33 18.08 4.71
CA LEU A 140 10.65 17.53 3.55
C LEU A 140 11.64 16.75 2.67
N GLU A 141 11.45 15.44 2.58
CA GLU A 141 12.31 14.57 1.79
C GLU A 141 11.77 14.35 0.37
N ALA A 142 10.46 14.16 0.26
CA ALA A 142 9.80 13.99 -1.04
C ALA A 142 8.34 14.41 -1.00
N SER A 143 7.80 14.76 -2.16
CA SER A 143 6.38 15.07 -2.35
C SER A 143 5.89 14.62 -3.72
N ALA A 144 4.57 14.45 -3.85
CA ALA A 144 3.88 14.27 -5.12
C ALA A 144 2.68 15.22 -5.19
N GLU A 145 2.08 15.38 -6.36
CA GLU A 145 0.89 16.23 -6.52
C GLU A 145 -0.40 15.46 -6.29
N LEU A 146 -0.43 14.23 -6.75
CA LEU A 146 -1.63 13.41 -6.69
C LEU A 146 -1.27 11.94 -6.55
N ILE A 147 -1.98 11.24 -5.66
CA ILE A 147 -2.05 9.79 -5.63
C ILE A 147 -3.51 9.37 -5.71
N GLN A 148 -3.80 8.41 -6.58
CA GLN A 148 -5.15 7.87 -6.77
C GLN A 148 -5.14 6.35 -6.81
N ILE A 149 -6.13 5.73 -6.16
CA ILE A 149 -6.44 4.32 -6.38
C ILE A 149 -7.28 4.24 -7.65
N THR A 150 -6.77 3.52 -8.65
CA THR A 150 -7.41 3.38 -9.97
C THR A 150 -8.15 2.04 -10.12
N GLY A 151 -7.86 1.07 -9.27
CA GLY A 151 -8.51 -0.23 -9.32
C GLY A 151 -8.21 -1.13 -8.14
N ARG A 152 -9.02 -2.19 -8.03
CA ARG A 152 -8.83 -3.28 -7.07
C ARG A 152 -9.23 -4.61 -7.71
N SER A 153 -8.45 -5.65 -7.51
CA SER A 153 -8.78 -7.03 -7.87
C SER A 153 -8.40 -8.00 -6.76
N GLU A 154 -9.05 -9.15 -6.73
CA GLU A 154 -8.66 -10.25 -5.86
C GLU A 154 -7.42 -10.95 -6.42
N ALA A 155 -6.54 -11.41 -5.53
CA ALA A 155 -5.29 -12.07 -5.87
C ALA A 155 -5.02 -13.26 -4.92
N ASN A 156 -6.00 -14.15 -4.84
CA ASN A 156 -5.92 -15.33 -3.98
C ASN A 156 -5.07 -16.42 -4.65
N ASP A 157 -4.15 -17.01 -3.92
CA ASP A 157 -3.42 -18.21 -4.33
C ASP A 157 -3.82 -19.38 -3.41
N ARG A 158 -4.69 -20.23 -3.94
CA ARG A 158 -5.22 -21.38 -3.19
C ARG A 158 -4.14 -22.42 -2.86
N GLY A 159 -3.18 -22.63 -3.77
CA GLY A 159 -2.10 -23.59 -3.58
C GLY A 159 -1.18 -23.19 -2.42
N LYS A 160 -0.93 -21.90 -2.25
CA LYS A 160 -0.11 -21.33 -1.19
C LYS A 160 -0.91 -20.85 0.02
N ARG A 161 -2.23 -21.03 0.01
CA ARG A 161 -3.14 -20.51 1.06
C ARG A 161 -2.99 -19.01 1.30
N LEU A 162 -2.76 -18.25 0.26
CA LEU A 162 -2.65 -16.81 0.33
C LEU A 162 -3.97 -16.18 -0.07
N LEU A 163 -4.47 -15.29 0.78
CA LEU A 163 -5.53 -14.36 0.43
C LEU A 163 -4.91 -13.01 0.11
N GLY A 164 -5.38 -12.35 -0.92
CA GLY A 164 -4.80 -11.08 -1.32
C GLY A 164 -5.72 -10.18 -2.11
N TYR A 165 -5.38 -8.89 -2.09
CA TYR A 165 -5.88 -7.88 -3.01
C TYR A 165 -4.71 -7.24 -3.75
N LYS A 166 -4.93 -6.89 -5.00
CA LYS A 166 -4.10 -5.97 -5.76
C LYS A 166 -4.81 -4.63 -5.84
N LEU A 167 -4.12 -3.57 -5.44
CA LEU A 167 -4.56 -2.19 -5.64
C LEU A 167 -3.71 -1.58 -6.74
N SER A 168 -4.36 -1.09 -7.79
CA SER A 168 -3.70 -0.26 -8.78
C SER A 168 -3.71 1.19 -8.30
N VAL A 169 -2.56 1.82 -8.31
CA VAL A 169 -2.36 3.19 -7.80
C VAL A 169 -1.62 4.00 -8.85
N SER A 170 -2.08 5.19 -9.14
CA SER A 170 -1.34 6.17 -9.95
C SER A 170 -0.78 7.28 -9.06
N MET A 171 0.40 7.77 -9.40
CA MET A 171 1.03 8.93 -8.76
C MET A 171 1.48 9.90 -9.82
N LYS A 172 1.22 11.21 -9.59
CA LYS A 172 1.68 12.30 -10.46
C LYS A 172 2.62 13.20 -9.70
N ARG A 173 3.70 13.56 -10.36
CA ARG A 173 4.66 14.58 -9.92
C ARG A 173 4.79 15.66 -10.98
N PHE A 174 4.90 16.90 -10.53
CA PHE A 174 5.31 18.02 -11.38
C PHE A 174 6.70 18.47 -10.96
N GLY A 175 7.62 18.47 -11.90
CA GLY A 175 8.96 18.98 -11.72
C GLY A 175 9.21 20.18 -12.63
N ARG A 176 10.04 21.12 -12.18
CA ARG A 176 10.65 22.09 -13.12
C ARG A 176 11.92 21.44 -13.65
N THR A 177 12.07 21.45 -14.95
CA THR A 177 13.38 21.12 -15.55
C THR A 177 14.31 22.28 -15.23
N ILE A 178 15.37 22.02 -14.46
CA ILE A 178 16.43 22.99 -14.14
C ILE A 178 17.33 23.11 -15.37
#